data_f72d43b671f33c1ab9185a68fe47a10f
#
_entry.id   f72d43b671f33c1ab9185a68fe47a10f
#
_cell.length_a   1.000
_cell.length_b   1.000
_cell.length_c   1.000
_cell.angle_alpha   90.00
_cell.angle_beta   90.00
_cell.angle_gamma   90.00
#
_symmetry.space_group_name_H-M   'P 1'
#
loop_
_entity.id
_entity.type
_entity.pdbx_description
1 polymer ?
#
loop_
_entity_poly.entity_id
_entity_poly.type
_entity_poly.pdbx_seq_one_letter_code
_entity_poly.pdbx_strand_id
1 'polypeptide(L)'
;MQNNIPRGFVSLIGILFLLPLQSIAQDLSAREIMEKLEDTRRATSNSALSRMQLSTCKFGVREGKITCAERPRVKSLESVGKGYGLNLKDTRSVAILLDPPAERGIGMLSFSYDEGARDNETWLYLSALGRVKRLASGSSDDETEPGSLFGSEFSTEDQDTGKLDEYEINLLEETLESGREVWKIETIPNEKRARQSRYSRTVLYVDKERFVELRVEMYDQYGKEIKRMLGARVELMNGIWVARSTTIMNLVTNRLSNMAFLEMHTGIDVPDEFLTQRTLTDAAFRETELEKLRAQID
;
A
#
# COMPACT_ATOMS: atom_id res chain seq x y z
N MET A 1 -72.92 44.85 -47.14
CA MET A 1 -72.39 43.49 -47.40
C MET A 1 -70.95 43.47 -46.92
N GLN A 2 -70.73 42.97 -45.71
CA GLN A 2 -69.42 42.93 -45.04
C GLN A 2 -68.83 41.52 -45.16
N ASN A 3 -67.68 41.41 -45.76
CA ASN A 3 -66.90 40.14 -45.81
C ASN A 3 -65.96 40.08 -44.64
N ASN A 4 -66.17 39.11 -43.71
CA ASN A 4 -65.28 38.75 -42.65
C ASN A 4 -64.26 37.70 -43.15
N ILE A 5 -63.01 38.02 -43.02
CA ILE A 5 -61.85 37.08 -43.23
C ILE A 5 -61.37 36.59 -41.84
N PRO A 6 -61.28 35.29 -41.55
CA PRO A 6 -60.72 34.81 -40.29
C PRO A 6 -59.23 34.82 -40.36
N ARG A 7 -58.59 35.35 -39.31
CA ARG A 7 -57.15 35.29 -39.05
C ARG A 7 -56.76 33.89 -38.52
N GLY A 8 -55.99 33.13 -39.30
CA GLY A 8 -55.42 31.92 -38.88
C GLY A 8 -54.20 32.14 -37.90
N PHE A 9 -54.30 31.56 -36.74
CA PHE A 9 -53.17 31.48 -35.80
C PHE A 9 -52.22 30.39 -36.26
N VAL A 10 -50.97 30.75 -36.64
CA VAL A 10 -49.87 29.81 -36.89
C VAL A 10 -49.12 29.59 -35.57
N SER A 11 -49.34 28.43 -34.98
CA SER A 11 -48.65 28.01 -33.77
C SER A 11 -47.31 27.46 -34.17
N LEU A 12 -46.22 28.19 -33.86
CA LEU A 12 -44.85 27.74 -34.06
C LEU A 12 -44.49 26.79 -32.89
N ILE A 13 -44.50 25.49 -33.15
CA ILE A 13 -43.98 24.48 -32.18
C ILE A 13 -42.46 24.49 -32.30
N GLY A 14 -41.80 25.12 -31.33
CA GLY A 14 -40.34 25.05 -31.17
C GLY A 14 -39.93 23.68 -30.68
N ILE A 15 -39.33 22.87 -31.56
CA ILE A 15 -38.69 21.61 -31.19
C ILE A 15 -37.37 21.94 -30.50
N LEU A 16 -37.37 21.82 -29.16
CA LEU A 16 -36.17 21.94 -28.34
C LEU A 16 -35.32 20.65 -28.51
N PHE A 17 -34.26 20.73 -29.32
CA PHE A 17 -33.27 19.66 -29.44
C PHE A 17 -32.49 19.60 -28.14
N LEU A 18 -32.83 18.65 -27.25
CA LEU A 18 -32.00 18.23 -26.14
C LEU A 18 -30.81 17.42 -26.70
N LEU A 19 -29.67 18.10 -26.91
CA LEU A 19 -28.41 17.42 -27.17
C LEU A 19 -28.05 16.66 -25.89
N PRO A 20 -27.76 15.34 -25.95
CA PRO A 20 -27.24 14.63 -24.80
C PRO A 20 -25.88 15.25 -24.48
N LEU A 21 -25.71 15.80 -23.27
CA LEU A 21 -24.41 16.06 -22.71
C LEU A 21 -23.72 14.68 -22.55
N GLN A 22 -22.92 14.32 -23.53
CA GLN A 22 -21.95 13.24 -23.34
C GLN A 22 -20.96 13.74 -22.29
N SER A 23 -21.09 13.24 -21.06
CA SER A 23 -20.06 13.32 -20.06
C SER A 23 -18.85 12.61 -20.65
N ILE A 24 -17.86 13.38 -21.13
CA ILE A 24 -16.54 12.85 -21.45
C ILE A 24 -15.99 12.46 -20.09
N ALA A 25 -16.12 11.19 -19.74
CA ALA A 25 -15.32 10.62 -18.65
C ALA A 25 -13.86 10.85 -19.06
N GLN A 26 -13.18 11.78 -18.40
CA GLN A 26 -11.81 12.08 -18.68
C GLN A 26 -11.02 10.84 -18.21
N ASP A 27 -10.40 10.12 -19.14
CA ASP A 27 -9.56 8.99 -18.82
C ASP A 27 -8.40 9.49 -17.93
N LEU A 28 -8.25 8.85 -16.78
CA LEU A 28 -7.18 9.19 -15.84
C LEU A 28 -5.82 8.90 -16.48
N SER A 29 -4.88 9.82 -16.35
CA SER A 29 -3.48 9.56 -16.69
C SER A 29 -2.88 8.51 -15.74
N ALA A 30 -1.83 7.84 -16.18
CA ALA A 30 -1.11 6.86 -15.34
C ALA A 30 -0.67 7.46 -14.00
N ARG A 31 -0.25 8.73 -14.00
CA ARG A 31 0.14 9.45 -12.78
C ARG A 31 -1.04 9.66 -11.83
N GLU A 32 -2.18 10.12 -12.32
CA GLU A 32 -3.38 10.32 -11.50
C GLU A 32 -3.90 9.00 -10.90
N ILE A 33 -3.78 7.89 -11.64
CA ILE A 33 -4.10 6.57 -11.12
C ILE A 33 -3.18 6.20 -9.95
N MET A 34 -1.88 6.43 -10.12
CA MET A 34 -0.89 6.16 -9.07
C MET A 34 -1.08 7.07 -7.84
N GLU A 35 -1.44 8.34 -8.03
CA GLU A 35 -1.78 9.24 -6.90
C GLU A 35 -2.97 8.73 -6.09
N LYS A 36 -4.04 8.26 -6.76
CA LYS A 36 -5.21 7.67 -6.09
C LYS A 36 -4.87 6.34 -5.38
N LEU A 37 -4.00 5.53 -5.98
CA LEU A 37 -3.48 4.32 -5.35
C LEU A 37 -2.71 4.65 -4.06
N GLU A 38 -1.82 5.65 -4.10
CA GLU A 38 -1.07 6.11 -2.93
C GLU A 38 -2.00 6.68 -1.84
N ASP A 39 -3.05 7.42 -2.21
CA ASP A 39 -4.05 7.91 -1.28
C ASP A 39 -4.78 6.74 -0.57
N THR A 40 -5.14 5.70 -1.31
CA THR A 40 -5.76 4.48 -0.76
C THR A 40 -4.80 3.76 0.20
N ARG A 41 -3.52 3.62 -0.15
CA ARG A 41 -2.51 3.02 0.72
C ARG A 41 -2.33 3.82 2.01
N ARG A 42 -2.18 5.14 1.92
CA ARG A 42 -2.01 6.03 3.09
C ARG A 42 -3.22 6.00 4.03
N ALA A 43 -4.43 5.89 3.48
CA ALA A 43 -5.64 5.83 4.28
C ALA A 43 -5.66 4.63 5.24
N THR A 44 -5.02 3.51 4.89
CA THR A 44 -4.94 2.32 5.77
C THR A 44 -4.08 2.54 7.02
N SER A 45 -3.21 3.56 7.01
CA SER A 45 -2.30 3.87 8.12
C SER A 45 -2.64 5.21 8.78
N ASN A 46 -3.73 5.89 8.39
CA ASN A 46 -4.07 7.19 8.94
C ASN A 46 -4.97 7.04 10.17
N SER A 47 -4.45 7.44 11.34
CA SER A 47 -5.16 7.33 12.62
C SER A 47 -5.75 5.93 12.80
N ALA A 48 -4.92 4.91 12.59
CA ALA A 48 -5.37 3.52 12.53
C ALA A 48 -4.60 2.63 13.51
N LEU A 49 -5.33 1.67 14.10
CA LEU A 49 -4.79 0.52 14.80
C LEU A 49 -5.19 -0.74 14.04
N SER A 50 -4.21 -1.56 13.69
CA SER A 50 -4.43 -2.77 12.93
C SER A 50 -3.76 -3.97 13.59
N ARG A 51 -4.45 -5.12 13.59
CA ARG A 51 -3.87 -6.40 13.95
C ARG A 51 -3.65 -7.23 12.70
N MET A 52 -2.44 -7.73 12.54
CA MET A 52 -2.03 -8.45 11.33
C MET A 52 -1.38 -9.78 11.68
N GLN A 53 -1.46 -10.70 10.73
CA GLN A 53 -0.74 -11.98 10.76
C GLN A 53 0.22 -12.06 9.58
N LEU A 54 1.46 -12.41 9.86
CA LEU A 54 2.52 -12.61 8.88
C LEU A 54 2.90 -14.08 8.85
N SER A 55 2.74 -14.73 7.70
CA SER A 55 3.07 -16.15 7.49
C SER A 55 4.16 -16.28 6.45
N THR A 56 5.19 -17.07 6.70
CA THR A 56 6.33 -17.27 5.78
C THR A 56 6.64 -18.74 5.60
N CYS A 57 6.83 -19.20 4.35
CA CYS A 57 7.20 -20.57 4.02
C CYS A 57 7.99 -20.66 2.70
N LYS A 58 8.65 -21.78 2.46
CA LYS A 58 9.00 -22.17 1.09
C LYS A 58 7.72 -22.57 0.35
N PHE A 59 7.61 -22.17 -0.91
CA PHE A 59 6.47 -22.55 -1.71
C PHE A 59 6.85 -23.57 -2.79
N GLY A 60 5.86 -24.30 -3.25
CA GLY A 60 5.91 -25.18 -4.41
C GLY A 60 4.60 -25.10 -5.16
N VAL A 61 4.56 -25.75 -6.33
CA VAL A 61 3.33 -25.87 -7.12
C VAL A 61 2.77 -27.28 -6.94
N ARG A 62 1.54 -27.37 -6.46
CA ARG A 62 0.80 -28.62 -6.33
C ARG A 62 -0.54 -28.49 -7.04
N GLU A 63 -0.81 -29.37 -7.99
CA GLU A 63 -2.05 -29.34 -8.80
C GLU A 63 -2.31 -27.97 -9.47
N GLY A 64 -1.23 -27.34 -9.97
CA GLY A 64 -1.30 -26.01 -10.59
C GLY A 64 -1.51 -24.83 -9.62
N LYS A 65 -1.54 -25.09 -8.32
CA LYS A 65 -1.70 -24.04 -7.26
C LYS A 65 -0.40 -23.86 -6.49
N ILE A 66 -0.10 -22.60 -6.18
CA ILE A 66 1.01 -22.26 -5.28
C ILE A 66 0.57 -22.58 -3.85
N THR A 67 1.38 -23.40 -3.17
CA THR A 67 1.13 -23.84 -1.78
C THR A 67 2.42 -23.82 -0.98
N CYS A 68 2.34 -23.72 0.35
CA CYS A 68 3.50 -23.95 1.20
C CYS A 68 3.98 -25.39 1.08
N ALA A 69 5.27 -25.58 0.80
CA ALA A 69 5.95 -26.88 0.78
C ALA A 69 6.42 -27.34 2.18
N GLU A 70 6.36 -26.45 3.16
CA GLU A 70 6.71 -26.68 4.56
C GLU A 70 5.67 -26.02 5.47
N ARG A 71 5.70 -26.33 6.78
CA ARG A 71 4.84 -25.67 7.76
C ARG A 71 5.19 -24.18 7.82
N PRO A 72 4.22 -23.26 7.62
CA PRO A 72 4.49 -21.83 7.69
C PRO A 72 4.96 -21.41 9.08
N ARG A 73 5.93 -20.49 9.12
CA ARG A 73 6.20 -19.72 10.32
C ARG A 73 5.21 -18.57 10.38
N VAL A 74 4.50 -18.48 11.49
CA VAL A 74 3.43 -17.51 11.69
C VAL A 74 3.83 -16.54 12.79
N LYS A 75 3.63 -15.25 12.57
CA LYS A 75 3.84 -14.16 13.52
C LYS A 75 2.59 -13.31 13.59
N SER A 76 2.25 -12.81 14.78
CA SER A 76 1.21 -11.81 14.97
C SER A 76 1.85 -10.47 15.28
N LEU A 77 1.28 -9.41 14.78
CA LEU A 77 1.75 -8.05 15.04
C LEU A 77 0.58 -7.07 15.17
N GLU A 78 0.80 -6.01 15.91
CA GLU A 78 -0.02 -4.81 15.91
C GLU A 78 0.72 -3.66 15.24
N SER A 79 -0.01 -2.85 14.49
CA SER A 79 0.50 -1.64 13.86
C SER A 79 -0.40 -0.46 14.21
N VAL A 80 0.23 0.66 14.56
CA VAL A 80 -0.42 1.94 14.80
C VAL A 80 0.18 2.97 13.88
N GLY A 81 -0.65 3.72 13.17
CA GLY A 81 -0.22 4.73 12.21
C GLY A 81 -1.03 6.01 12.30
N LYS A 82 -0.41 7.13 11.90
CA LYS A 82 -1.02 8.45 11.83
C LYS A 82 -0.48 9.23 10.65
N GLY A 83 -1.37 9.95 9.96
CA GLY A 83 -1.03 10.89 8.90
C GLY A 83 -0.64 12.25 9.45
N TYR A 84 0.27 12.94 8.77
CA TYR A 84 0.79 14.26 9.11
C TYR A 84 0.88 15.15 7.87
N GLY A 85 1.15 16.44 8.13
CA GLY A 85 1.36 17.41 7.07
C GLY A 85 0.10 17.81 6.33
N LEU A 86 0.28 18.54 5.25
CA LEU A 86 -0.81 18.96 4.38
C LEU A 86 -1.38 17.74 3.65
N ASN A 87 -2.69 17.60 3.68
CA ASN A 87 -3.42 16.47 3.09
C ASN A 87 -3.03 15.08 3.65
N LEU A 88 -2.43 15.03 4.86
CA LEU A 88 -2.04 13.79 5.54
C LEU A 88 -1.13 12.87 4.69
N LYS A 89 -0.28 13.49 3.86
CA LYS A 89 0.60 12.76 2.95
C LYS A 89 1.86 12.21 3.62
N ASP A 90 2.31 12.86 4.69
CA ASP A 90 3.34 12.28 5.56
C ASP A 90 2.71 11.25 6.50
N THR A 91 3.42 10.16 6.78
CA THR A 91 2.92 9.14 7.71
C THR A 91 3.99 8.75 8.71
N ARG A 92 3.54 8.41 9.93
CA ARG A 92 4.38 7.71 10.91
C ARG A 92 3.65 6.47 11.37
N SER A 93 4.38 5.39 11.52
CA SER A 93 3.81 4.13 11.99
C SER A 93 4.78 3.35 12.85
N VAL A 94 4.21 2.60 13.80
CA VAL A 94 4.91 1.64 14.62
C VAL A 94 4.26 0.28 14.42
N ALA A 95 5.06 -0.76 14.16
CA ALA A 95 4.60 -2.14 14.14
C ALA A 95 5.37 -2.96 15.18
N ILE A 96 4.66 -3.75 16.01
CA ILE A 96 5.24 -4.51 17.12
C ILE A 96 4.84 -5.97 16.99
N LEU A 97 5.79 -6.89 17.06
CA LEU A 97 5.53 -8.33 17.14
C LEU A 97 4.95 -8.71 18.50
N LEU A 98 3.83 -9.42 18.47
CA LEU A 98 3.13 -9.97 19.63
C LEU A 98 3.46 -11.45 19.84
N ASP A 99 3.60 -12.20 18.75
CA ASP A 99 3.93 -13.63 18.73
C ASP A 99 4.89 -13.95 17.58
N PRO A 100 5.78 -14.94 17.75
CA PRO A 100 5.94 -15.86 18.89
C PRO A 100 6.59 -15.20 20.12
N PRO A 101 6.47 -15.79 21.33
CA PRO A 101 7.00 -15.20 22.57
C PRO A 101 8.49 -14.86 22.52
N ALA A 102 9.29 -15.64 21.80
CA ALA A 102 10.73 -15.41 21.63
C ALA A 102 11.07 -14.14 20.82
N GLU A 103 10.13 -13.65 20.03
CA GLU A 103 10.29 -12.46 19.18
C GLU A 103 9.40 -11.29 19.64
N ARG A 104 8.67 -11.48 20.73
CA ARG A 104 7.77 -10.44 21.27
C ARG A 104 8.53 -9.15 21.56
N GLY A 105 7.93 -8.02 21.14
CA GLY A 105 8.50 -6.69 21.33
C GLY A 105 9.55 -6.30 20.32
N ILE A 106 9.93 -7.17 19.36
CA ILE A 106 10.62 -6.69 18.15
C ILE A 106 9.69 -5.71 17.48
N GLY A 107 10.19 -4.51 17.17
CA GLY A 107 9.35 -3.43 16.66
C GLY A 107 10.03 -2.65 15.55
N MET A 108 9.21 -2.05 14.71
CA MET A 108 9.64 -1.18 13.62
C MET A 108 8.91 0.16 13.73
N LEU A 109 9.66 1.25 13.61
CA LEU A 109 9.15 2.60 13.50
C LEU A 109 9.49 3.12 12.10
N SER A 110 8.52 3.63 11.39
CA SER A 110 8.70 4.17 10.03
C SER A 110 8.11 5.57 9.92
N PHE A 111 8.88 6.47 9.30
CA PHE A 111 8.45 7.81 8.91
C PHE A 111 8.55 7.93 7.39
N SER A 112 7.45 8.24 6.76
CA SER A 112 7.35 8.46 5.32
C SER A 112 6.99 9.92 5.05
N TYR A 113 7.66 10.55 4.10
CA TYR A 113 7.51 11.95 3.76
C TYR A 113 7.12 12.13 2.29
N ASP A 114 6.15 12.99 2.03
CA ASP A 114 5.72 13.33 0.66
C ASP A 114 6.70 14.28 -0.02
N GLU A 115 7.38 15.14 0.75
CA GLU A 115 8.34 16.10 0.20
C GLU A 115 9.57 15.44 -0.41
N GLY A 116 9.91 15.81 -1.68
CA GLY A 116 11.01 15.22 -2.45
C GLY A 116 12.40 15.39 -1.85
N ALA A 117 12.60 16.37 -0.95
CA ALA A 117 13.89 16.66 -0.34
C ALA A 117 14.20 15.80 0.90
N ARG A 118 13.21 15.10 1.45
CA ARG A 118 13.35 14.34 2.69
C ARG A 118 13.21 12.84 2.42
N ASP A 119 14.22 12.07 2.78
CA ASP A 119 14.18 10.61 2.66
C ASP A 119 13.36 10.00 3.79
N ASN A 120 12.69 8.87 3.49
CA ASN A 120 11.98 8.09 4.48
C ASN A 120 12.95 7.48 5.50
N GLU A 121 12.46 7.27 6.72
CA GLU A 121 13.29 6.78 7.81
C GLU A 121 12.63 5.56 8.45
N THR A 122 13.41 4.51 8.67
CA THR A 122 12.93 3.29 9.33
C THR A 122 13.92 2.84 10.40
N TRP A 123 13.40 2.52 11.58
CA TRP A 123 14.18 1.96 12.70
C TRP A 123 13.61 0.61 13.10
N LEU A 124 14.51 -0.34 13.28
CA LEU A 124 14.21 -1.69 13.77
C LEU A 124 14.75 -1.83 15.20
N TYR A 125 13.91 -2.24 16.12
CA TYR A 125 14.29 -2.64 17.46
C TYR A 125 14.32 -4.15 17.58
N LEU A 126 15.48 -4.66 18.01
CA LEU A 126 15.69 -6.09 18.29
C LEU A 126 15.65 -6.28 19.80
N SER A 127 14.54 -6.78 20.33
CA SER A 127 14.30 -6.91 21.78
C SER A 127 15.38 -7.75 22.49
N ALA A 128 15.86 -8.83 21.86
CA ALA A 128 16.93 -9.67 22.39
C ALA A 128 18.29 -8.95 22.53
N LEU A 129 18.51 -7.89 21.75
CA LEU A 129 19.75 -7.10 21.77
C LEU A 129 19.59 -5.77 22.53
N GLY A 130 18.36 -5.38 22.85
CA GLY A 130 18.05 -4.09 23.48
C GLY A 130 18.48 -2.88 22.64
N ARG A 131 18.58 -3.01 21.30
CA ARG A 131 19.15 -1.98 20.42
C ARG A 131 18.20 -1.61 19.30
N VAL A 132 18.14 -0.30 19.02
CA VAL A 132 17.52 0.26 17.82
C VAL A 132 18.59 0.38 16.73
N LYS A 133 18.31 -0.15 15.55
CA LYS A 133 19.11 0.02 14.33
C LYS A 133 18.31 0.83 13.35
N ARG A 134 18.86 1.92 12.81
CA ARG A 134 18.29 2.60 11.64
C ARG A 134 18.54 1.72 10.42
N LEU A 135 17.49 1.46 9.67
CA LEU A 135 17.60 0.79 8.37
C LEU A 135 17.79 1.90 7.32
N ALA A 136 18.85 1.78 6.51
CA ALA A 136 19.04 2.71 5.41
C ALA A 136 18.03 2.38 4.31
N SER A 137 17.35 3.39 3.80
CA SER A 137 16.61 3.32 2.55
C SER A 137 17.66 3.35 1.44
N GLY A 138 18.02 2.17 0.90
CA GLY A 138 18.93 2.04 -0.23
C GLY A 138 20.23 2.83 -0.11
N SER A 139 21.25 2.34 0.53
CA SER A 139 22.58 2.96 0.46
C SER A 139 23.48 2.16 -0.46
N SER A 140 24.10 2.89 -1.40
CA SER A 140 25.08 2.39 -2.34
C SER A 140 26.43 1.99 -1.71
N ASP A 141 26.65 2.25 -0.43
CA ASP A 141 27.96 2.10 0.22
C ASP A 141 28.06 0.96 1.25
N ASP A 142 26.95 0.31 1.57
CA ASP A 142 26.97 -0.91 2.39
C ASP A 142 26.25 -2.02 1.62
N GLU A 143 26.91 -3.16 1.44
CA GLU A 143 26.37 -4.41 0.85
C GLU A 143 25.20 -4.99 1.67
N THR A 144 24.52 -4.20 2.47
CA THR A 144 23.36 -4.62 3.25
C THR A 144 22.14 -4.65 2.35
N GLU A 145 21.68 -5.86 2.05
CA GLU A 145 20.38 -6.10 1.46
C GLU A 145 19.29 -5.29 2.20
N PRO A 146 18.30 -4.70 1.48
CA PRO A 146 17.17 -4.06 2.12
C PRO A 146 16.60 -4.97 3.19
N GLY A 147 16.45 -4.43 4.39
CA GLY A 147 16.11 -5.21 5.57
C GLY A 147 14.80 -5.96 5.37
N SER A 148 14.82 -7.27 5.65
CA SER A 148 13.63 -8.09 5.70
C SER A 148 12.72 -7.63 6.84
N LEU A 149 11.43 -7.43 6.57
CA LEU A 149 10.45 -7.10 7.59
C LEU A 149 10.15 -8.33 8.44
N PHE A 150 10.62 -8.32 9.69
CA PHE A 150 10.37 -9.39 10.65
C PHE A 150 10.76 -10.80 10.15
N GLY A 151 11.77 -10.89 9.27
CA GLY A 151 12.24 -12.16 8.70
C GLY A 151 11.28 -12.75 7.64
N SER A 152 10.49 -11.92 7.00
CA SER A 152 9.62 -12.27 5.88
C SER A 152 10.28 -11.98 4.53
N GLU A 153 9.59 -12.27 3.44
CA GLU A 153 10.00 -11.90 2.08
C GLU A 153 9.65 -10.44 1.72
N PHE A 154 8.86 -9.76 2.56
CA PHE A 154 8.70 -8.31 2.47
C PHE A 154 9.99 -7.62 2.89
N SER A 155 10.44 -6.67 2.12
CA SER A 155 11.59 -5.83 2.43
C SER A 155 11.14 -4.39 2.73
N THR A 156 12.07 -3.59 3.28
CA THR A 156 11.84 -2.15 3.46
C THR A 156 11.56 -1.45 2.14
N GLU A 157 12.19 -1.89 1.04
CA GLU A 157 11.95 -1.36 -0.30
C GLU A 157 10.53 -1.68 -0.82
N ASP A 158 9.98 -2.85 -0.50
CA ASP A 158 8.61 -3.23 -0.88
C ASP A 158 7.55 -2.40 -0.14
N GLN A 159 7.90 -1.80 1.00
CA GLN A 159 7.04 -0.91 1.78
C GLN A 159 7.29 0.57 1.46
N ASP A 160 8.52 0.91 1.13
CA ASP A 160 8.94 2.23 0.71
C ASP A 160 9.14 2.25 -0.80
N THR A 161 8.05 2.39 -1.53
CA THR A 161 8.06 2.43 -2.99
C THR A 161 8.66 3.72 -3.55
N GLY A 162 9.08 4.66 -2.69
CA GLY A 162 9.59 5.97 -3.12
C GLY A 162 8.47 6.94 -3.51
N LYS A 163 8.86 8.05 -4.09
CA LYS A 163 7.93 9.12 -4.49
C LYS A 163 7.63 9.01 -5.98
N LEU A 164 6.42 9.36 -6.37
CA LEU A 164 5.99 9.27 -7.77
C LEU A 164 6.91 10.08 -8.73
N ASP A 165 7.50 11.18 -8.24
CA ASP A 165 8.47 11.98 -9.01
C ASP A 165 9.83 11.29 -9.21
N GLU A 166 10.08 10.20 -8.53
CA GLU A 166 11.28 9.39 -8.69
C GLU A 166 11.15 8.33 -9.79
N TYR A 167 10.00 8.31 -10.48
CA TYR A 167 9.68 7.31 -11.51
C TYR A 167 9.17 7.94 -12.80
N GLU A 168 9.52 7.33 -13.91
CA GLU A 168 8.75 7.38 -15.14
C GLU A 168 7.56 6.42 -14.99
N ILE A 169 6.33 6.89 -15.28
CA ILE A 169 5.09 6.15 -15.05
C ILE A 169 4.36 6.02 -16.39
N ASN A 170 4.19 4.80 -16.85
CA ASN A 170 3.61 4.48 -18.16
C ASN A 170 2.37 3.61 -18.02
N LEU A 171 1.24 4.02 -18.59
CA LEU A 171 0.08 3.16 -18.77
C LEU A 171 0.37 2.23 -19.97
N LEU A 172 0.50 0.92 -19.71
CA LEU A 172 0.78 -0.05 -20.76
C LEU A 172 -0.48 -0.48 -21.49
N GLU A 173 -1.51 -0.89 -20.73
CA GLU A 173 -2.78 -1.37 -21.26
C GLU A 173 -3.86 -1.40 -20.17
N GLU A 174 -5.09 -1.52 -20.60
CA GLU A 174 -6.22 -1.90 -19.74
C GLU A 174 -6.52 -3.39 -19.98
N THR A 175 -6.69 -4.14 -18.91
CA THR A 175 -6.83 -5.60 -19.00
C THR A 175 -7.68 -6.17 -17.87
N LEU A 176 -7.71 -7.49 -17.76
CA LEU A 176 -8.37 -8.20 -16.66
C LEU A 176 -7.32 -8.89 -15.78
N GLU A 177 -7.42 -8.70 -14.47
CA GLU A 177 -6.68 -9.46 -13.47
C GLU A 177 -7.66 -10.05 -12.45
N SER A 178 -7.64 -11.39 -12.32
CA SER A 178 -8.55 -12.11 -11.42
C SER A 178 -10.05 -11.79 -11.64
N GLY A 179 -10.45 -11.52 -12.91
CA GLY A 179 -11.81 -11.19 -13.30
C GLY A 179 -12.22 -9.73 -13.04
N ARG A 180 -11.28 -8.86 -12.71
CA ARG A 180 -11.48 -7.42 -12.47
C ARG A 180 -10.81 -6.60 -13.57
N GLU A 181 -11.45 -5.51 -13.98
CA GLU A 181 -10.84 -4.52 -14.85
C GLU A 181 -9.72 -3.78 -14.11
N VAL A 182 -8.54 -3.73 -14.72
CA VAL A 182 -7.36 -3.11 -14.15
C VAL A 182 -6.64 -2.24 -15.17
N TRP A 183 -5.97 -1.22 -14.68
CA TRP A 183 -4.88 -0.57 -15.39
C TRP A 183 -3.60 -1.33 -15.14
N LYS A 184 -2.88 -1.66 -16.20
CA LYS A 184 -1.52 -2.20 -16.11
C LYS A 184 -0.54 -1.06 -16.31
N ILE A 185 0.16 -0.72 -15.24
CA ILE A 185 1.05 0.45 -15.15
C ILE A 185 2.48 -0.02 -14.93
N GLU A 186 3.41 0.51 -15.70
CA GLU A 186 4.84 0.32 -15.50
C GLU A 186 5.43 1.53 -14.79
N THR A 187 6.30 1.30 -13.83
CA THR A 187 7.12 2.33 -13.20
C THR A 187 8.60 2.00 -13.39
N ILE A 188 9.36 2.97 -13.88
CA ILE A 188 10.81 2.87 -14.11
C ILE A 188 11.50 3.92 -13.23
N PRO A 189 12.39 3.54 -12.30
CA PRO A 189 13.07 4.49 -11.44
C PRO A 189 14.00 5.41 -12.22
N ASN A 190 14.02 6.71 -11.86
CA ASN A 190 15.01 7.65 -12.37
C ASN A 190 16.42 7.30 -11.84
N GLU A 191 17.45 7.98 -12.32
CA GLU A 191 18.85 7.68 -11.95
C GLU A 191 19.09 7.71 -10.42
N LYS A 192 18.47 8.66 -9.70
CA LYS A 192 18.60 8.78 -8.25
C LYS A 192 18.01 7.54 -7.57
N ARG A 193 16.79 7.19 -7.92
CA ARG A 193 16.07 6.05 -7.33
C ARG A 193 16.70 4.71 -7.74
N ALA A 194 17.16 4.58 -8.99
CA ALA A 194 17.79 3.35 -9.50
C ALA A 194 19.05 2.95 -8.71
N ARG A 195 19.81 3.94 -8.16
CA ARG A 195 20.98 3.66 -7.29
C ARG A 195 20.57 3.09 -5.92
N GLN A 196 19.33 3.25 -5.52
CA GLN A 196 18.80 2.85 -4.22
C GLN A 196 17.84 1.66 -4.33
N SER A 197 17.48 1.25 -5.55
CA SER A 197 16.51 0.21 -5.82
C SER A 197 17.16 -1.03 -6.40
N ARG A 198 16.70 -2.19 -5.97
CA ARG A 198 17.01 -3.49 -6.61
C ARG A 198 16.15 -3.73 -7.85
N TYR A 199 15.10 -2.96 -8.01
CA TYR A 199 14.16 -3.11 -9.11
C TYR A 199 14.48 -2.13 -10.24
N SER A 200 14.75 -2.66 -11.43
CA SER A 200 14.92 -1.86 -12.64
C SER A 200 13.59 -1.32 -13.16
N ARG A 201 12.51 -2.04 -12.89
CA ARG A 201 11.14 -1.65 -13.19
C ARG A 201 10.15 -2.44 -12.35
N THR A 202 8.95 -1.90 -12.22
CA THR A 202 7.83 -2.57 -11.58
C THR A 202 6.60 -2.47 -12.48
N VAL A 203 5.79 -3.54 -12.55
CA VAL A 203 4.52 -3.54 -13.29
C VAL A 203 3.38 -3.80 -12.30
N LEU A 204 2.47 -2.84 -12.20
CA LEU A 204 1.33 -2.85 -11.29
C LEU A 204 0.04 -3.12 -12.05
N TYR A 205 -0.84 -3.92 -11.47
CA TYR A 205 -2.20 -4.18 -11.94
C TYR A 205 -3.16 -3.56 -10.92
N VAL A 206 -3.64 -2.36 -11.22
CA VAL A 206 -4.44 -1.52 -10.31
C VAL A 206 -5.92 -1.66 -10.65
N ASP A 207 -6.74 -2.08 -9.68
CA ASP A 207 -8.20 -2.20 -9.82
C ASP A 207 -8.82 -0.83 -10.13
N LYS A 208 -9.57 -0.74 -11.23
CA LYS A 208 -10.14 0.51 -11.73
C LYS A 208 -11.18 1.15 -10.82
N GLU A 209 -11.85 0.36 -10.02
CA GLU A 209 -12.93 0.83 -9.15
C GLU A 209 -12.43 1.17 -7.74
N ARG A 210 -11.42 0.42 -7.25
CA ARG A 210 -11.02 0.41 -5.85
C ARG A 210 -9.68 1.07 -5.60
N PHE A 211 -8.89 1.32 -6.65
CA PHE A 211 -7.52 1.84 -6.56
C PHE A 211 -6.65 1.05 -5.58
N VAL A 212 -6.69 -0.28 -5.71
CA VAL A 212 -5.83 -1.22 -4.98
C VAL A 212 -5.06 -2.09 -5.95
N GLU A 213 -3.88 -2.53 -5.56
CA GLU A 213 -3.09 -3.45 -6.37
C GLU A 213 -3.61 -4.87 -6.21
N LEU A 214 -3.94 -5.50 -7.32
CA LEU A 214 -4.24 -6.92 -7.37
C LEU A 214 -2.99 -7.75 -7.63
N ARG A 215 -2.03 -7.19 -8.37
CA ARG A 215 -0.75 -7.83 -8.67
C ARG A 215 0.32 -6.78 -8.90
N VAL A 216 1.54 -7.08 -8.46
CA VAL A 216 2.75 -6.29 -8.73
C VAL A 216 3.87 -7.25 -9.11
N GLU A 217 4.53 -6.98 -10.23
CA GLU A 217 5.70 -7.72 -10.72
C GLU A 217 6.94 -6.83 -10.61
N MET A 218 8.00 -7.35 -10.01
CA MET A 218 9.23 -6.61 -9.74
C MET A 218 10.41 -7.27 -10.45
N TYR A 219 11.11 -6.49 -11.26
CA TYR A 219 12.15 -6.97 -12.17
C TYR A 219 13.51 -6.45 -11.75
N ASP A 220 14.53 -7.30 -11.83
CA ASP A 220 15.93 -6.94 -11.54
C ASP A 220 16.56 -6.18 -12.70
N GLN A 221 17.85 -5.81 -12.54
CA GLN A 221 18.64 -5.07 -13.54
C GLN A 221 18.84 -5.83 -14.84
N TYR A 222 18.56 -7.14 -14.87
CA TYR A 222 18.64 -7.99 -16.07
C TYR A 222 17.29 -8.19 -16.75
N GLY A 223 16.24 -7.55 -16.23
CA GLY A 223 14.86 -7.68 -16.72
C GLY A 223 14.18 -8.99 -16.33
N LYS A 224 14.75 -9.73 -15.36
CA LYS A 224 14.14 -10.95 -14.82
C LYS A 224 13.18 -10.60 -13.69
N GLU A 225 11.97 -11.16 -13.71
CA GLU A 225 11.06 -11.06 -12.57
C GLU A 225 11.64 -11.83 -11.37
N ILE A 226 11.90 -11.12 -10.29
CA ILE A 226 12.50 -11.68 -9.07
C ILE A 226 11.53 -11.74 -7.90
N LYS A 227 10.51 -10.89 -7.90
CA LYS A 227 9.43 -10.88 -6.91
C LYS A 227 8.08 -10.64 -7.56
N ARG A 228 7.05 -11.16 -6.95
CA ARG A 228 5.66 -10.91 -7.30
C ARG A 228 4.83 -10.72 -6.05
N MET A 229 4.02 -9.66 -6.03
CA MET A 229 3.05 -9.42 -4.97
C MET A 229 1.63 -9.64 -5.52
N LEU A 230 0.77 -10.21 -4.69
CA LEU A 230 -0.63 -10.50 -5.00
C LEU A 230 -1.52 -9.98 -3.90
N GLY A 231 -2.40 -9.03 -4.22
CA GLY A 231 -3.46 -8.55 -3.35
C GLY A 231 -4.72 -9.41 -3.52
N ALA A 232 -5.29 -9.84 -2.42
CA ALA A 232 -6.50 -10.68 -2.41
C ALA A 232 -7.46 -10.26 -1.30
N ARG A 233 -8.72 -10.72 -1.44
CA ARG A 233 -9.79 -10.39 -0.50
C ARG A 233 -9.92 -8.88 -0.30
N VAL A 234 -10.07 -8.15 -1.39
CA VAL A 234 -10.29 -6.71 -1.35
C VAL A 234 -11.68 -6.43 -0.78
N GLU A 235 -11.72 -5.80 0.38
CA GLU A 235 -12.94 -5.51 1.13
C GLU A 235 -12.97 -4.05 1.55
N LEU A 236 -14.17 -3.50 1.73
CA LEU A 236 -14.35 -2.17 2.28
C LEU A 236 -14.31 -2.26 3.81
N MET A 237 -13.26 -1.69 4.41
CA MET A 237 -13.08 -1.63 5.87
C MET A 237 -13.09 -0.17 6.31
N ASN A 238 -14.06 0.21 7.14
CA ASN A 238 -14.20 1.59 7.61
C ASN A 238 -14.16 2.66 6.50
N GLY A 239 -14.79 2.37 5.35
CA GLY A 239 -14.84 3.27 4.21
C GLY A 239 -13.60 3.26 3.31
N ILE A 240 -12.60 2.42 3.60
CA ILE A 240 -11.35 2.30 2.83
C ILE A 240 -11.30 0.92 2.17
N TRP A 241 -10.95 0.87 0.88
CA TRP A 241 -10.70 -0.39 0.19
C TRP A 241 -9.34 -0.97 0.61
N VAL A 242 -9.33 -2.19 1.11
CA VAL A 242 -8.13 -2.87 1.63
C VAL A 242 -8.01 -4.25 1.02
N ALA A 243 -6.84 -4.58 0.50
CA ALA A 243 -6.47 -5.96 0.24
C ALA A 243 -6.15 -6.63 1.59
N ARG A 244 -7.11 -7.36 2.14
CA ARG A 244 -6.96 -8.02 3.44
C ARG A 244 -5.89 -9.09 3.48
N SER A 245 -5.43 -9.53 2.33
CA SER A 245 -4.38 -10.52 2.20
C SER A 245 -3.43 -10.11 1.10
N THR A 246 -2.19 -9.84 1.45
CA THR A 246 -1.12 -9.52 0.51
C THR A 246 -0.05 -10.61 0.59
N THR A 247 0.18 -11.29 -0.52
CA THR A 247 1.22 -12.33 -0.63
C THR A 247 2.36 -11.82 -1.47
N ILE A 248 3.57 -11.84 -0.95
CA ILE A 248 4.79 -11.60 -1.72
C ILE A 248 5.54 -12.92 -1.95
N MET A 249 5.95 -13.14 -3.17
CA MET A 249 6.68 -14.30 -3.61
C MET A 249 8.07 -13.89 -4.07
N ASN A 250 9.10 -14.43 -3.46
CA ASN A 250 10.47 -14.35 -3.93
C ASN A 250 10.72 -15.51 -4.89
N LEU A 251 10.82 -15.20 -6.18
CA LEU A 251 10.95 -16.20 -7.24
C LEU A 251 12.38 -16.74 -7.36
N VAL A 252 13.35 -16.08 -6.73
CA VAL A 252 14.75 -16.53 -6.70
C VAL A 252 14.95 -17.60 -5.62
N THR A 253 14.39 -17.36 -4.43
CA THR A 253 14.55 -18.26 -3.27
C THR A 253 13.43 -19.28 -3.12
N ASN A 254 12.37 -19.20 -3.95
CA ASN A 254 11.15 -19.97 -3.84
C ASN A 254 10.51 -19.88 -2.44
N ARG A 255 10.50 -18.67 -1.89
CA ARG A 255 9.86 -18.36 -0.62
C ARG A 255 8.73 -17.38 -0.82
N LEU A 256 7.71 -17.51 0.00
CA LEU A 256 6.62 -16.53 0.06
C LEU A 256 6.36 -16.09 1.49
N SER A 257 5.81 -14.89 1.60
CA SER A 257 5.20 -14.40 2.83
C SER A 257 3.81 -13.86 2.52
N ASN A 258 2.87 -14.13 3.41
CA ASN A 258 1.54 -13.55 3.36
C ASN A 258 1.33 -12.67 4.58
N MET A 259 0.89 -11.45 4.36
CA MET A 259 0.44 -10.52 5.39
C MET A 259 -1.09 -10.42 5.30
N ALA A 260 -1.77 -10.74 6.40
CA ALA A 260 -3.22 -10.68 6.48
C ALA A 260 -3.65 -9.68 7.54
N PHE A 261 -4.48 -8.71 7.17
CA PHE A 261 -5.20 -7.86 8.12
C PHE A 261 -6.33 -8.68 8.77
N LEU A 262 -6.22 -8.89 10.06
CA LEU A 262 -7.26 -9.54 10.86
C LEU A 262 -8.31 -8.52 11.28
N GLU A 263 -7.84 -7.37 11.78
CA GLU A 263 -8.65 -6.24 12.25
C GLU A 263 -7.99 -4.93 11.80
N MET A 264 -8.80 -3.93 11.52
CA MET A 264 -8.35 -2.56 11.24
C MET A 264 -9.40 -1.58 11.77
N HIS A 265 -8.97 -0.67 12.61
CA HIS A 265 -9.80 0.39 13.20
C HIS A 265 -9.18 1.73 12.84
N THR A 266 -9.98 2.63 12.28
CA THR A 266 -9.57 3.99 11.89
C THR A 266 -10.26 5.03 12.77
N GLY A 267 -9.77 6.26 12.72
CA GLY A 267 -10.29 7.34 13.59
C GLY A 267 -9.82 7.25 15.03
N ILE A 268 -8.75 6.50 15.29
CA ILE A 268 -8.13 6.39 16.61
C ILE A 268 -7.35 7.66 16.93
N ASP A 269 -7.49 8.18 18.13
CA ASP A 269 -6.66 9.30 18.61
C ASP A 269 -5.27 8.78 19.02
N VAL A 270 -4.33 8.87 18.08
CA VAL A 270 -2.95 8.39 18.27
C VAL A 270 -2.09 9.53 18.79
N PRO A 271 -1.55 9.44 20.03
CA PRO A 271 -0.66 10.45 20.56
C PRO A 271 0.70 10.43 19.82
N ASP A 272 1.23 11.61 19.52
CA ASP A 272 2.50 11.74 18.79
C ASP A 272 3.68 11.07 19.51
N GLU A 273 3.63 11.05 20.85
CA GLU A 273 4.63 10.39 21.69
C GLU A 273 4.70 8.87 21.45
N PHE A 274 3.59 8.26 21.03
CA PHE A 274 3.55 6.83 20.70
C PHE A 274 4.32 6.54 19.41
N LEU A 275 4.40 7.47 18.48
CA LEU A 275 5.09 7.30 17.19
C LEU A 275 6.55 7.77 17.27
N THR A 276 7.27 7.27 18.29
CA THR A 276 8.68 7.61 18.58
C THR A 276 9.50 6.35 18.91
N GLN A 277 10.82 6.48 18.95
CA GLN A 277 11.71 5.39 19.34
C GLN A 277 11.47 4.91 20.78
N ARG A 278 10.86 5.74 21.64
CA ARG A 278 10.49 5.33 23.00
C ARG A 278 9.54 4.14 22.99
N THR A 279 8.57 4.11 22.10
CA THR A 279 7.65 2.98 21.94
C THR A 279 8.35 1.68 21.60
N LEU A 280 9.46 1.75 20.89
CA LEU A 280 10.27 0.58 20.60
C LEU A 280 11.03 0.06 21.84
N THR A 281 11.61 0.97 22.65
CA THR A 281 12.57 0.64 23.69
C THR A 281 11.97 0.53 25.11
N ASP A 282 10.86 1.24 25.37
CA ASP A 282 10.19 1.28 26.68
C ASP A 282 8.92 0.42 26.62
N ALA A 283 9.06 -0.84 27.04
CA ALA A 283 7.95 -1.81 26.99
C ALA A 283 6.76 -1.39 27.88
N ALA A 284 7.03 -0.80 29.05
CA ALA A 284 5.97 -0.38 29.97
C ALA A 284 5.17 0.78 29.39
N PHE A 285 5.83 1.78 28.84
CA PHE A 285 5.19 2.88 28.10
C PHE A 285 4.36 2.32 26.94
N ARG A 286 4.96 1.49 26.10
CA ARG A 286 4.29 0.91 24.94
C ARG A 286 3.00 0.17 25.29
N GLU A 287 3.05 -0.75 26.26
CA GLU A 287 1.86 -1.53 26.62
C GLU A 287 0.77 -0.64 27.22
N THR A 288 1.14 0.33 28.08
CA THR A 288 0.18 1.29 28.64
C THR A 288 -0.53 2.09 27.55
N GLU A 289 0.22 2.58 26.56
CA GLU A 289 -0.39 3.35 25.47
C GLU A 289 -1.20 2.47 24.52
N LEU A 290 -0.76 1.24 24.23
CA LEU A 290 -1.53 0.29 23.42
C LEU A 290 -2.87 -0.06 24.10
N GLU A 291 -2.89 -0.23 25.41
CA GLU A 291 -4.15 -0.46 26.14
C GLU A 291 -5.12 0.72 25.99
N LYS A 292 -4.64 1.94 26.07
CA LYS A 292 -5.47 3.14 25.82
C LYS A 292 -5.99 3.23 24.39
N LEU A 293 -5.16 2.85 23.41
CA LEU A 293 -5.57 2.84 22.00
C LEU A 293 -6.62 1.74 21.75
N ARG A 294 -6.44 0.55 22.31
CA ARG A 294 -7.42 -0.54 22.21
C ARG A 294 -8.75 -0.17 22.89
N ALA A 295 -8.72 0.54 24.01
CA ALA A 295 -9.93 1.00 24.70
C ALA A 295 -10.78 2.01 23.90
N GLN A 296 -10.27 2.56 22.80
CA GLN A 296 -11.04 3.43 21.92
C GLN A 296 -11.90 2.65 20.91
N ILE A 297 -11.69 1.33 20.78
CA ILE A 297 -12.37 0.49 19.79
C ILE A 297 -13.35 -0.50 20.44
N ASP A 298 -13.34 -0.63 21.77
CA ASP A 298 -14.31 -1.39 22.58
C ASP A 298 -15.54 -0.52 22.90
#